data_262c972b397bbcdedeb260602f215b58
#
_entry.id   262c972b397bbcdedeb260602f215b58
#
_cell.length_a   1.000
_cell.length_b   1.000
_cell.length_c   1.000
_cell.angle_alpha   90.00
_cell.angle_beta   90.00
_cell.angle_gamma   90.00
#
_symmetry.space_group_name_H-M   'P 1'
#
loop_
_entity.id
_entity.type
_entity.pdbx_description
1 polymer ?
#
loop_
_entity_poly.entity_id
_entity_poly.type
_entity_poly.pdbx_seq_one_letter_code
_entity_poly.pdbx_strand_id
1 'polypeptide(L)'
;HGRHAAGSMTDVTIYAAPLPEGPEASHRLLRRAAALAAPQLTDCTLARQAQGKPWFPAAPELHFSISHSGGRWVCAFADAPVGLDLQAHRPCRRVALARRFFTPEEAEWLRSRGEAAFFDLWCAKESWLKYTGRGLSALPEAIVLAPDGQFPARPDARLQLLPVFDGYSLCVCTKDAARVALREL
;
A
#
# COMPACT_ATOMS: atom_id res chain seq x y z
N HIS A 1 -18.85 34.43 -3.37
CA HIS A 1 -17.86 33.76 -4.19
C HIS A 1 -16.98 32.92 -3.29
N GLY A 2 -17.43 31.66 -2.99
CA GLY A 2 -16.63 30.69 -2.27
C GLY A 2 -15.57 30.13 -3.20
N ARG A 3 -14.32 30.45 -2.96
CA ARG A 3 -13.20 29.69 -3.51
C ARG A 3 -13.22 28.33 -2.81
N HIS A 4 -13.65 27.27 -3.52
CA HIS A 4 -13.34 25.94 -3.09
C HIS A 4 -11.81 25.83 -3.07
N ALA A 5 -11.24 25.70 -1.88
CA ALA A 5 -9.84 25.34 -1.75
C ALA A 5 -9.67 24.01 -2.51
N ALA A 6 -8.82 24.01 -3.53
CA ALA A 6 -8.41 22.78 -4.19
C ALA A 6 -7.87 21.85 -3.10
N GLY A 7 -8.47 20.65 -2.96
CA GLY A 7 -8.03 19.69 -1.96
C GLY A 7 -6.52 19.41 -2.12
N SER A 8 -5.81 19.32 -0.99
CA SER A 8 -4.41 18.94 -0.95
C SER A 8 -4.23 17.57 -1.65
N MET A 9 -3.17 17.42 -2.45
CA MET A 9 -2.80 16.16 -3.11
C MET A 9 -1.39 15.76 -2.69
N THR A 10 -1.20 14.47 -2.52
CA THR A 10 0.11 13.86 -2.26
C THR A 10 0.65 13.27 -3.56
N ASP A 11 1.83 13.69 -3.98
CA ASP A 11 2.52 13.08 -5.09
C ASP A 11 3.18 11.77 -4.63
N VAL A 12 2.87 10.68 -5.32
CA VAL A 12 3.40 9.35 -5.04
C VAL A 12 4.03 8.80 -6.31
N THR A 13 5.29 8.40 -6.22
CA THR A 13 5.96 7.65 -7.29
C THR A 13 6.09 6.20 -6.89
N ILE A 14 5.54 5.30 -7.69
CA ILE A 14 5.64 3.85 -7.50
C ILE A 14 6.65 3.29 -8.49
N TYR A 15 7.67 2.60 -7.97
CA TYR A 15 8.61 1.80 -8.75
C TYR A 15 8.21 0.34 -8.71
N ALA A 16 8.24 -0.32 -9.84
CA ALA A 16 7.92 -1.74 -10.00
C ALA A 16 9.07 -2.49 -10.67
N ALA A 17 9.30 -3.71 -10.23
CA ALA A 17 10.31 -4.60 -10.80
C ALA A 17 9.92 -6.07 -10.56
N PRO A 18 10.45 -7.01 -11.36
CA PRO A 18 10.53 -8.40 -10.95
C PRO A 18 11.35 -8.51 -9.66
N LEU A 19 10.95 -9.37 -8.74
CA LEU A 19 11.71 -9.63 -7.52
C LEU A 19 12.65 -10.81 -7.76
N PRO A 20 13.98 -10.60 -7.79
CA PRO A 20 14.94 -11.69 -7.88
C PRO A 20 14.92 -12.57 -6.62
N GLU A 21 15.43 -13.79 -6.75
CA GLU A 21 15.62 -14.65 -5.59
C GLU A 21 16.73 -14.12 -4.67
N GLY A 22 16.64 -14.49 -3.41
CA GLY A 22 17.65 -14.19 -2.40
C GLY A 22 17.20 -13.21 -1.33
N PRO A 23 17.82 -13.28 -0.13
CA PRO A 23 17.35 -12.56 1.05
C PRO A 23 17.50 -11.03 0.94
N GLU A 24 18.47 -10.55 0.16
CA GLU A 24 18.77 -9.11 0.02
C GLU A 24 18.13 -8.47 -1.23
N ALA A 25 17.37 -9.23 -2.01
CA ALA A 25 16.84 -8.76 -3.29
C ALA A 25 15.95 -7.52 -3.13
N SER A 26 15.04 -7.54 -2.17
CA SER A 26 14.16 -6.40 -1.89
C SER A 26 14.92 -5.16 -1.45
N HIS A 27 15.94 -5.30 -0.61
CA HIS A 27 16.78 -4.18 -0.17
C HIS A 27 17.62 -3.59 -1.30
N ARG A 28 18.13 -4.42 -2.20
CA ARG A 28 18.84 -3.93 -3.40
C ARG A 28 17.91 -3.12 -4.30
N LEU A 29 16.70 -3.60 -4.54
CA LEU A 29 15.70 -2.88 -5.33
C LEU A 29 15.31 -1.56 -4.64
N LEU A 30 15.14 -1.57 -3.31
CA LEU A 30 14.84 -0.37 -2.55
C LEU A 30 15.94 0.70 -2.72
N ARG A 31 17.21 0.31 -2.62
CA ARG A 31 18.32 1.26 -2.81
C ARG A 31 18.36 1.85 -4.21
N ARG A 32 18.11 1.02 -5.24
CA ARG A 32 18.02 1.50 -6.63
C ARG A 32 16.87 2.50 -6.80
N ALA A 33 15.70 2.16 -6.29
CA ALA A 33 14.53 3.02 -6.37
C ALA A 33 14.72 4.33 -5.58
N ALA A 34 15.31 4.26 -4.39
CA ALA A 34 15.61 5.44 -3.57
C ALA A 34 16.59 6.39 -4.27
N ALA A 35 17.60 5.86 -4.95
CA ALA A 35 18.55 6.66 -5.72
C ALA A 35 17.87 7.44 -6.86
N LEU A 36 16.82 6.88 -7.46
CA LEU A 36 16.02 7.55 -8.48
C LEU A 36 15.03 8.56 -7.88
N ALA A 37 14.37 8.18 -6.79
CA ALA A 37 13.37 9.01 -6.12
C ALA A 37 13.99 10.22 -5.39
N ALA A 38 15.19 10.05 -4.84
CA ALA A 38 15.91 11.05 -4.07
C ALA A 38 17.40 11.06 -4.47
N PRO A 39 17.77 11.62 -5.63
CA PRO A 39 19.15 11.60 -6.13
C PRO A 39 20.17 12.24 -5.20
N GLN A 40 19.74 13.15 -4.31
CA GLN A 40 20.57 13.80 -3.31
C GLN A 40 20.87 12.88 -2.11
N LEU A 41 20.18 11.77 -1.95
CA LEU A 41 20.39 10.82 -0.86
C LEU A 41 21.65 9.99 -1.15
N THR A 42 22.73 10.29 -0.43
CA THR A 42 24.03 9.58 -0.57
C THR A 42 24.19 8.45 0.43
N ASP A 43 23.55 8.56 1.59
CA ASP A 43 23.56 7.53 2.63
C ASP A 43 22.21 6.80 2.63
N CYS A 44 22.21 5.61 2.07
CA CYS A 44 21.04 4.73 2.00
C CYS A 44 20.97 3.73 3.18
N THR A 45 21.60 4.04 4.30
CA THR A 45 21.49 3.23 5.51
C THR A 45 20.05 3.24 6.01
N LEU A 46 19.51 2.04 6.24
CA LEU A 46 18.16 1.85 6.77
C LEU A 46 18.21 1.67 8.28
N ALA A 47 17.31 2.35 8.97
CA ALA A 47 16.97 2.09 10.36
C ALA A 47 15.53 1.56 10.45
N ARG A 48 15.15 1.05 11.62
CA ARG A 48 13.77 0.60 11.88
C ARG A 48 13.16 1.44 12.99
N GLN A 49 11.90 1.84 12.78
CA GLN A 49 11.09 2.43 13.84
C GLN A 49 10.72 1.36 14.87
N ALA A 50 10.24 1.79 16.04
CA ALA A 50 9.85 0.89 17.13
C ALA A 50 8.87 -0.22 16.71
N GLN A 51 8.01 0.06 15.73
CA GLN A 51 7.04 -0.88 15.17
C GLN A 51 7.58 -1.67 13.95
N GLY A 52 8.86 -1.55 13.66
CA GLY A 52 9.54 -2.31 12.61
C GLY A 52 9.52 -1.70 11.21
N LYS A 53 8.85 -0.56 10.99
CA LYS A 53 8.83 0.10 9.69
C LYS A 53 10.22 0.65 9.36
N PRO A 54 10.81 0.30 8.17
CA PRO A 54 12.12 0.84 7.78
C PRO A 54 12.01 2.30 7.36
N TRP A 55 13.10 3.04 7.56
CA TRP A 55 13.22 4.44 7.16
C TRP A 55 14.68 4.81 6.92
N PHE A 56 14.91 5.93 6.21
CA PHE A 56 16.23 6.46 5.96
C PHE A 56 16.55 7.59 6.95
N PRO A 57 17.43 7.39 7.93
CA PRO A 57 17.80 8.47 8.86
C PRO A 57 18.39 9.70 8.17
N ALA A 58 19.09 9.51 7.05
CA ALA A 58 19.67 10.59 6.26
C ALA A 58 18.63 11.41 5.48
N ALA A 59 17.40 10.91 5.33
CA ALA A 59 16.28 11.59 4.65
C ALA A 59 14.97 11.23 5.35
N PRO A 60 14.71 11.74 6.56
CA PRO A 60 13.53 11.38 7.34
C PRO A 60 12.21 11.85 6.70
N GLU A 61 12.26 12.84 5.82
CA GLU A 61 11.12 13.34 5.05
C GLU A 61 10.77 12.44 3.84
N LEU A 62 11.65 11.52 3.45
CA LEU A 62 11.40 10.57 2.38
C LEU A 62 10.64 9.37 2.94
N HIS A 63 9.34 9.39 2.77
CA HIS A 63 8.48 8.28 3.15
C HIS A 63 8.40 7.25 2.03
N PHE A 64 8.37 5.97 2.40
CA PHE A 64 8.21 4.91 1.43
C PHE A 64 7.46 3.70 2.03
N SER A 65 6.93 2.87 1.14
CA SER A 65 6.28 1.62 1.50
C SER A 65 6.57 0.58 0.44
N ILE A 66 6.95 -0.62 0.85
CA ILE A 66 7.32 -1.73 -0.02
C ILE A 66 6.27 -2.82 0.07
N SER A 67 6.00 -3.47 -1.05
CA SER A 67 5.24 -4.70 -1.09
C SER A 67 5.76 -5.62 -2.19
N HIS A 68 5.60 -6.93 -2.02
CA HIS A 68 5.87 -7.89 -3.07
C HIS A 68 4.91 -9.08 -2.98
N SER A 69 4.55 -9.61 -4.12
CA SER A 69 3.66 -10.76 -4.24
C SER A 69 3.81 -11.35 -5.65
N GLY A 70 3.74 -12.66 -5.77
CA GLY A 70 3.78 -13.32 -7.07
C GLY A 70 5.01 -13.01 -7.91
N GLY A 71 6.18 -12.82 -7.29
CA GLY A 71 7.41 -12.50 -7.99
C GLY A 71 7.54 -11.04 -8.48
N ARG A 72 6.60 -10.17 -8.11
CA ARG A 72 6.63 -8.73 -8.41
C ARG A 72 6.90 -7.93 -7.15
N TRP A 73 7.74 -6.92 -7.29
CA TRP A 73 8.11 -5.98 -6.22
C TRP A 73 7.65 -4.57 -6.59
N VAL A 74 7.11 -3.85 -5.62
CA VAL A 74 6.70 -2.44 -5.75
C VAL A 74 7.15 -1.64 -4.55
N CYS A 75 7.45 -0.37 -4.79
CA CYS A 75 7.77 0.58 -3.73
C CYS A 75 7.20 1.96 -4.08
N ALA A 76 6.44 2.52 -3.16
CA ALA A 76 5.95 3.89 -3.25
C ALA A 76 6.86 4.84 -2.47
N PHE A 77 7.17 6.00 -3.04
CA PHE A 77 7.84 7.11 -2.37
C PHE A 77 6.93 8.35 -2.37
N ALA A 78 6.95 9.06 -1.26
CA ALA A 78 6.22 10.32 -1.09
C ALA A 78 6.93 11.22 -0.07
N ASP A 79 6.57 12.49 -0.02
CA ASP A 79 7.03 13.45 1.00
C ASP A 79 6.15 13.46 2.26
N ALA A 80 5.19 12.57 2.31
CA ALA A 80 4.25 12.37 3.42
C ALA A 80 4.06 10.87 3.66
N PRO A 81 3.52 10.45 4.82
CA PRO A 81 3.26 9.04 5.09
C PRO A 81 2.47 8.36 3.97
N VAL A 82 2.90 7.18 3.59
CA VAL A 82 2.33 6.38 2.50
C VAL A 82 2.31 4.91 2.87
N GLY A 83 1.27 4.21 2.47
CA GLY A 83 1.18 2.75 2.53
C GLY A 83 0.90 2.19 1.14
N LEU A 84 1.53 1.07 0.82
CA LEU A 84 1.37 0.39 -0.46
C LEU A 84 1.27 -1.11 -0.22
N ASP A 85 0.29 -1.75 -0.84
CA ASP A 85 0.20 -3.20 -0.83
C ASP A 85 -0.11 -3.77 -2.20
N LEU A 86 0.48 -4.91 -2.49
CA LEU A 86 0.35 -5.66 -3.73
C LEU A 86 -0.03 -7.10 -3.39
N GLN A 87 -1.04 -7.63 -4.04
CA GLN A 87 -1.48 -9.01 -3.87
C GLN A 87 -1.67 -9.68 -5.23
N ALA A 88 -0.92 -10.74 -5.52
CA ALA A 88 -1.21 -11.60 -6.64
C ALA A 88 -2.52 -12.37 -6.40
N HIS A 89 -3.40 -12.39 -7.38
CA HIS A 89 -4.61 -13.19 -7.33
C HIS A 89 -4.24 -14.66 -7.42
N ARG A 90 -4.66 -15.45 -6.45
CA ARG A 90 -4.38 -16.88 -6.38
C ARG A 90 -5.48 -17.60 -5.59
N PRO A 91 -5.73 -18.89 -5.84
CA PRO A 91 -6.65 -19.65 -5.01
C PRO A 91 -6.23 -19.63 -3.54
N CYS A 92 -7.16 -19.32 -2.66
CA CYS A 92 -6.92 -19.31 -1.22
C CYS A 92 -8.24 -19.59 -0.46
N ARG A 93 -8.12 -19.82 0.85
CA ARG A 93 -9.29 -20.04 1.72
C ARG A 93 -9.99 -18.71 2.07
N ARG A 94 -10.54 -18.04 1.08
CA ARG A 94 -11.13 -16.69 1.19
C ARG A 94 -12.18 -16.58 2.30
N VAL A 95 -13.08 -17.54 2.41
CA VAL A 95 -14.14 -17.52 3.42
C VAL A 95 -13.57 -17.58 4.83
N ALA A 96 -12.60 -18.47 5.06
CA ALA A 96 -11.97 -18.61 6.36
C ALA A 96 -11.14 -17.37 6.74
N LEU A 97 -10.42 -16.81 5.78
CA LEU A 97 -9.63 -15.59 5.97
C LEU A 97 -10.53 -14.38 6.23
N ALA A 98 -11.61 -14.24 5.47
CA ALA A 98 -12.58 -13.16 5.67
C ALA A 98 -13.24 -13.25 7.05
N ARG A 99 -13.63 -14.46 7.47
CA ARG A 99 -14.23 -14.68 8.79
C ARG A 99 -13.28 -14.30 9.93
N ARG A 100 -11.98 -14.52 9.74
CA ARG A 100 -10.97 -14.25 10.76
C ARG A 100 -10.56 -12.77 10.82
N PHE A 101 -10.44 -12.10 9.67
CA PHE A 101 -9.77 -10.80 9.57
C PHE A 101 -10.66 -9.65 9.11
N PHE A 102 -11.85 -9.93 8.59
CA PHE A 102 -12.75 -8.91 8.06
C PHE A 102 -13.93 -8.69 8.99
N THR A 103 -14.57 -7.53 8.87
CA THR A 103 -15.83 -7.30 9.58
C THR A 103 -16.96 -8.14 8.96
N PRO A 104 -18.05 -8.39 9.71
CA PRO A 104 -19.22 -9.07 9.13
C PRO A 104 -19.76 -8.38 7.88
N GLU A 105 -19.75 -7.05 7.85
CA GLU A 105 -20.20 -6.23 6.72
C GLU A 105 -19.29 -6.42 5.51
N GLU A 106 -17.96 -6.43 5.72
CA GLU A 106 -16.98 -6.70 4.67
C GLU A 106 -17.12 -8.13 4.13
N ALA A 107 -17.30 -9.10 4.99
CA ALA A 107 -17.50 -10.49 4.58
C ALA A 107 -18.80 -10.66 3.78
N GLU A 108 -19.86 -9.98 4.17
CA GLU A 108 -21.14 -9.98 3.43
C GLU A 108 -20.99 -9.31 2.06
N TRP A 109 -20.28 -8.17 2.01
CA TRP A 109 -20.00 -7.46 0.76
C TRP A 109 -19.24 -8.34 -0.24
N LEU A 110 -18.35 -9.22 0.24
CA LEU A 110 -17.60 -10.16 -0.60
C LEU A 110 -18.42 -11.34 -1.10
N ARG A 111 -19.54 -11.69 -0.46
CA ARG A 111 -20.29 -12.92 -0.71
C ARG A 111 -20.75 -13.06 -2.16
N SER A 112 -21.14 -11.96 -2.80
CA SER A 112 -21.61 -11.94 -4.19
C SER A 112 -20.52 -11.54 -5.19
N ARG A 113 -19.25 -11.40 -4.73
CA ARG A 113 -18.13 -10.93 -5.53
C ARG A 113 -17.07 -12.01 -5.70
N GLY A 114 -16.28 -11.89 -6.76
CA GLY A 114 -15.26 -12.88 -7.10
C GLY A 114 -13.96 -12.74 -6.30
N GLU A 115 -12.97 -13.53 -6.70
CA GLU A 115 -11.64 -13.59 -6.08
C GLU A 115 -10.94 -12.22 -6.08
N ALA A 116 -11.01 -11.48 -7.17
CA ALA A 116 -10.37 -10.16 -7.27
C ALA A 116 -10.86 -9.21 -6.17
N ALA A 117 -12.15 -9.22 -5.86
CA ALA A 117 -12.73 -8.36 -4.82
C ALA A 117 -12.17 -8.69 -3.42
N PHE A 118 -11.93 -9.97 -3.13
CA PHE A 118 -11.29 -10.40 -1.90
C PHE A 118 -9.88 -9.80 -1.77
N PHE A 119 -9.08 -9.88 -2.84
CA PHE A 119 -7.72 -9.35 -2.83
C PHE A 119 -7.70 -7.82 -2.84
N ASP A 120 -8.64 -7.17 -3.50
CA ASP A 120 -8.80 -5.72 -3.42
C ASP A 120 -9.07 -5.26 -1.98
N LEU A 121 -9.97 -5.95 -1.28
CA LEU A 121 -10.30 -5.63 0.10
C LEU A 121 -9.12 -5.91 1.04
N TRP A 122 -8.47 -7.06 0.91
CA TRP A 122 -7.26 -7.39 1.66
C TRP A 122 -6.16 -6.35 1.43
N CYS A 123 -5.91 -6.00 0.17
CA CYS A 123 -4.91 -5.04 -0.26
C CYS A 123 -5.17 -3.64 0.33
N ALA A 124 -6.43 -3.20 0.33
CA ALA A 124 -6.83 -1.93 0.93
C ALA A 124 -6.55 -1.90 2.45
N LYS A 125 -6.89 -2.98 3.16
CA LYS A 125 -6.62 -3.11 4.61
C LYS A 125 -5.11 -3.06 4.89
N GLU A 126 -4.32 -3.83 4.17
CA GLU A 126 -2.86 -3.89 4.33
C GLU A 126 -2.19 -2.54 4.01
N SER A 127 -2.64 -1.84 2.98
CA SER A 127 -2.08 -0.54 2.63
C SER A 127 -2.32 0.50 3.74
N TRP A 128 -3.48 0.48 4.39
CA TRP A 128 -3.76 1.34 5.53
C TRP A 128 -2.89 0.96 6.75
N LEU A 129 -2.69 -0.33 7.02
CA LEU A 129 -1.81 -0.77 8.10
C LEU A 129 -0.36 -0.31 7.89
N LYS A 130 0.13 -0.40 6.66
CA LYS A 130 1.46 0.10 6.30
C LYS A 130 1.56 1.62 6.39
N TYR A 131 0.51 2.32 6.00
CA TYR A 131 0.40 3.78 6.15
C TYR A 131 0.48 4.20 7.61
N THR A 132 -0.23 3.52 8.50
CA THR A 132 -0.24 3.83 9.94
C THR A 132 0.96 3.27 10.69
N GLY A 133 1.71 2.35 10.11
CA GLY A 133 2.80 1.63 10.77
C GLY A 133 2.33 0.51 11.70
N ARG A 134 1.05 0.16 11.69
CA ARG A 134 0.47 -0.91 12.52
C ARG A 134 0.69 -2.27 11.87
N GLY A 135 0.88 -3.30 12.69
CA GLY A 135 1.10 -4.68 12.21
C GLY A 135 -0.20 -5.42 11.88
N LEU A 136 -0.04 -6.66 11.39
CA LEU A 136 -1.15 -7.54 10.97
C LEU A 136 -2.19 -7.82 12.07
N SER A 137 -1.81 -7.75 13.34
CA SER A 137 -2.74 -7.92 14.46
C SER A 137 -3.87 -6.87 14.48
N ALA A 138 -3.65 -5.73 13.82
CA ALA A 138 -4.63 -4.65 13.68
C ALA A 138 -5.52 -4.80 12.42
N LEU A 139 -5.40 -5.87 11.67
CA LEU A 139 -6.19 -6.12 10.46
C LEU A 139 -7.71 -6.02 10.67
N PRO A 140 -8.28 -6.56 11.76
CA PRO A 140 -9.71 -6.40 12.03
C PRO A 140 -10.15 -4.94 12.22
N GLU A 141 -9.25 -4.05 12.69
CA GLU A 141 -9.53 -2.63 12.89
C GLU A 141 -9.41 -1.80 11.60
N ALA A 142 -8.75 -2.36 10.57
CA ALA A 142 -8.58 -1.72 9.27
C ALA A 142 -9.86 -1.83 8.44
N ILE A 143 -10.94 -1.19 8.88
CA ILE A 143 -12.23 -1.19 8.17
C ILE A 143 -12.10 -0.32 6.94
N VAL A 144 -12.36 -0.89 5.76
CA VAL A 144 -12.19 -0.22 4.46
C VAL A 144 -13.48 -0.16 3.62
N LEU A 145 -14.59 -0.60 4.21
CA LEU A 145 -15.93 -0.50 3.66
C LEU A 145 -16.73 0.52 4.48
N ALA A 146 -17.24 1.55 3.85
CA ALA A 146 -18.08 2.53 4.50
C ALA A 146 -19.49 1.96 4.81
N PRO A 147 -20.22 2.51 5.81
CA PRO A 147 -21.57 2.04 6.14
C PRO A 147 -22.56 2.11 4.98
N ASP A 148 -22.37 3.02 4.04
CA ASP A 148 -23.19 3.16 2.82
C ASP A 148 -22.78 2.21 1.69
N GLY A 149 -21.77 1.35 1.92
CA GLY A 149 -21.26 0.38 0.95
C GLY A 149 -20.15 0.92 0.02
N GLN A 150 -19.70 2.16 0.20
CA GLN A 150 -18.57 2.69 -0.57
C GLN A 150 -17.28 1.90 -0.26
N PHE A 151 -16.57 1.48 -1.31
CA PHE A 151 -15.31 0.75 -1.22
C PHE A 151 -14.33 1.21 -2.32
N PRO A 152 -13.04 1.41 -2.05
CA PRO A 152 -12.46 1.47 -0.71
C PRO A 152 -12.77 2.79 -0.01
N ALA A 153 -12.92 2.77 1.31
CA ALA A 153 -13.21 3.98 2.07
C ALA A 153 -12.65 3.93 3.49
N ARG A 154 -12.07 5.04 3.92
CA ARG A 154 -11.65 5.28 5.30
C ARG A 154 -11.97 6.72 5.69
N PRO A 155 -12.38 6.99 6.96
CA PRO A 155 -12.63 8.36 7.41
C PRO A 155 -11.33 9.16 7.62
N ASP A 156 -10.20 8.50 7.87
CA ASP A 156 -8.93 9.09 8.31
C ASP A 156 -7.84 9.09 7.23
N ALA A 157 -8.12 8.50 6.06
CA ALA A 157 -7.15 8.37 4.97
C ALA A 157 -7.85 8.18 3.62
N ARG A 158 -7.09 8.33 2.55
CA ARG A 158 -7.52 8.03 1.17
C ARG A 158 -6.91 6.72 0.71
N LEU A 159 -7.74 5.85 0.21
CA LEU A 159 -7.37 4.56 -0.39
C LEU A 159 -7.66 4.62 -1.88
N GLN A 160 -6.70 4.21 -2.69
CA GLN A 160 -6.84 4.17 -4.14
C GLN A 160 -6.38 2.83 -4.68
N LEU A 161 -7.30 2.08 -5.27
CA LEU A 161 -6.99 0.88 -6.04
C LEU A 161 -6.45 1.28 -7.41
N LEU A 162 -5.36 0.62 -7.82
CA LEU A 162 -4.65 0.90 -9.07
C LEU A 162 -4.67 -0.36 -9.94
N PRO A 163 -5.53 -0.43 -10.98
CA PRO A 163 -5.65 -1.62 -11.83
C PRO A 163 -4.57 -1.64 -12.92
N VAL A 164 -3.30 -1.64 -12.52
CA VAL A 164 -2.16 -1.48 -13.44
C VAL A 164 -1.45 -2.78 -13.78
N PHE A 165 -1.70 -3.85 -13.03
CA PHE A 165 -1.11 -5.16 -13.27
C PHE A 165 -2.20 -6.23 -13.37
N ASP A 166 -2.28 -6.93 -14.49
CA ASP A 166 -3.21 -8.04 -14.67
C ASP A 166 -2.94 -9.15 -13.65
N GLY A 167 -4.01 -9.65 -13.01
CA GLY A 167 -3.91 -10.71 -12.01
C GLY A 167 -3.38 -10.25 -10.65
N TYR A 168 -3.36 -8.95 -10.39
CA TYR A 168 -2.94 -8.36 -9.12
C TYR A 168 -3.94 -7.32 -8.62
N SER A 169 -4.01 -7.17 -7.30
CA SER A 169 -4.54 -5.99 -6.65
C SER A 169 -3.41 -5.11 -6.14
N LEU A 170 -3.50 -3.83 -6.34
CA LEU A 170 -2.56 -2.82 -5.85
C LEU A 170 -3.36 -1.68 -5.23
N CYS A 171 -3.00 -1.30 -4.00
CA CYS A 171 -3.64 -0.20 -3.30
C CYS A 171 -2.60 0.72 -2.68
N VAL A 172 -2.81 2.02 -2.83
CA VAL A 172 -2.03 3.06 -2.15
C VAL A 172 -2.89 3.78 -1.13
N CYS A 173 -2.32 4.05 0.04
CA CYS A 173 -2.95 4.79 1.14
C CYS A 173 -2.14 6.02 1.47
N THR A 174 -2.80 7.16 1.48
CA THR A 174 -2.24 8.47 1.83
C THR A 174 -3.24 9.26 2.67
N LYS A 175 -2.82 10.35 3.31
CA LYS A 175 -3.74 11.21 4.05
C LYS A 175 -4.75 11.88 3.13
N ASP A 176 -4.25 12.50 2.06
CA ASP A 176 -5.03 13.21 1.05
C ASP A 176 -5.07 12.39 -0.25
N ALA A 177 -5.85 12.82 -1.22
CA ALA A 177 -5.86 12.20 -2.54
C ALA A 177 -4.44 12.11 -3.14
N ALA A 178 -4.09 10.98 -3.73
CA ALA A 178 -2.78 10.76 -4.31
C ALA A 178 -2.77 11.04 -5.83
N ARG A 179 -1.71 11.70 -6.28
CA ARG A 179 -1.34 11.75 -7.69
C ARG A 179 -0.22 10.73 -7.90
N VAL A 180 -0.50 9.68 -8.64
CA VAL A 180 0.39 8.52 -8.75
C VAL A 180 1.09 8.50 -10.10
N ALA A 181 2.42 8.38 -10.07
CA ALA A 181 3.24 8.04 -11.24
C ALA A 181 3.79 6.62 -11.05
N LEU A 182 3.68 5.79 -12.07
CA LEU A 182 4.22 4.42 -12.09
C LEU A 182 5.45 4.37 -12.99
N ARG A 183 6.53 3.78 -12.49
CA ARG A 183 7.81 3.64 -13.20
C ARG A 183 8.31 2.20 -13.10
N GLU A 184 8.79 1.67 -14.22
CA GLU A 184 9.58 0.43 -14.19
C GLU A 184 11.01 0.74 -13.73
N LEU A 185 11.56 -0.16 -12.92
CA LEU A 185 12.90 -0.03 -12.34
C LEU A 185 13.93 -0.79 -13.17
#